data_e0e946f27c78109ec079d7e5a6af32f5
#
_entry.id   e0e946f27c78109ec079d7e5a6af32f5
#
_cell.length_a   1.000
_cell.length_b   1.000
_cell.length_c   1.000
_cell.angle_alpha   90.00
_cell.angle_beta   90.00
_cell.angle_gamma   90.00
#
_symmetry.space_group_name_H-M   'P 1'
#
loop_
_entity.id
_entity.type
_entity.pdbx_description
1 polymer ?
#
loop_
_entity_poly.entity_id
_entity_poly.type
_entity_poly.pdbx_seq_one_letter_code
_entity_poly.pdbx_strand_id
1 'polypeptide(L)'
;MSQEKLIPADQTKCAELARFVVRTTFDDLPEAIAQKAVRHILDSIGAGTAGAIAPETTILTQTLHAAGEGSGAAPLWGRGEKMTPLNAALVNGTASHAFELDDTGGCDHSGAVVVPAAVAALELAGRPVSGKEFITAVVLGYDIARRALEACGAYEPHNGAGFHSTGTCGPFGAAAAAAKILGLNALQTRHALGIASAYSGGLWACVHDGAQNKRLHAGHAAQGGLMSALLARQGFTGPAQTFEEVWGGFNHSYAPTSSDPDAWLRDLGKNWKLARVSIKPHASCRSTHSSIDAVDNLMAKYGFKADEIAEILIIINPFVYGMCGGTAIHPMNAAQLSIPYSVAADLVFGSASLASFTREKREDPRIAETMAKIRFEVDKRQKDDDEPIVQVTLKDGRAFETRVPMPLGSPVNPVTDEALLKKFRSVVGMVLSPADVDALAERLLSLIEVTDVRAEVAEILGRAPAHREVFRA
;
A
#
# COMPACT_ATOMS: atom_id res chain seq x y z
N MET A 1 30.74 -15.26 20.50
CA MET A 1 29.88 -15.77 19.42
C MET A 1 29.75 -17.26 19.65
N SER A 2 28.60 -17.74 20.13
CA SER A 2 28.28 -19.16 20.18
C SER A 2 28.37 -19.71 18.75
N GLN A 3 28.89 -20.93 18.57
CA GLN A 3 28.80 -21.63 17.29
C GLN A 3 27.31 -21.95 17.05
N GLU A 4 26.56 -20.98 16.49
CA GLU A 4 25.23 -21.25 16.01
C GLU A 4 25.33 -22.32 14.94
N LYS A 5 24.49 -23.36 15.06
CA LYS A 5 24.50 -24.50 14.16
C LYS A 5 24.08 -24.03 12.79
N LEU A 6 25.00 -23.94 11.84
CA LEU A 6 24.69 -23.55 10.47
C LEU A 6 23.67 -24.52 9.85
N ILE A 7 22.51 -24.00 9.45
CA ILE A 7 21.51 -24.77 8.70
C ILE A 7 22.03 -24.89 7.26
N PRO A 8 21.97 -26.06 6.62
CA PRO A 8 22.28 -26.19 5.20
C PRO A 8 21.46 -25.22 4.36
N ALA A 9 22.11 -24.55 3.41
CA ALA A 9 21.50 -23.45 2.65
C ALA A 9 20.22 -23.83 1.87
N ASP A 10 20.05 -25.09 1.55
CA ASP A 10 18.87 -25.68 0.89
C ASP A 10 17.75 -26.08 1.86
N GLN A 11 18.00 -26.05 3.17
CA GLN A 11 17.05 -26.40 4.23
C GLN A 11 16.56 -25.17 5.01
N THR A 12 16.96 -23.96 4.62
CA THR A 12 16.55 -22.72 5.27
C THR A 12 15.12 -22.31 4.89
N LYS A 13 14.48 -21.48 5.72
CA LYS A 13 13.18 -20.86 5.42
C LYS A 13 13.22 -20.09 4.09
N CYS A 14 14.33 -19.39 3.85
CA CYS A 14 14.55 -18.67 2.59
C CYS A 14 14.52 -19.61 1.37
N ALA A 15 15.11 -20.80 1.48
CA ALA A 15 15.09 -21.82 0.42
C ALA A 15 13.68 -22.40 0.20
N GLU A 16 12.91 -22.64 1.28
CA GLU A 16 11.53 -23.14 1.17
C GLU A 16 10.62 -22.12 0.50
N LEU A 17 10.73 -20.84 0.91
CA LEU A 17 9.98 -19.76 0.27
C LEU A 17 10.37 -19.58 -1.20
N ALA A 18 11.63 -19.71 -1.55
CA ALA A 18 12.08 -19.65 -2.94
C ALA A 18 11.49 -20.79 -3.78
N ARG A 19 11.47 -22.02 -3.25
CA ARG A 19 10.78 -23.14 -3.90
C ARG A 19 9.28 -22.89 -4.08
N PHE A 20 8.64 -22.35 -3.05
CA PHE A 20 7.23 -21.97 -3.10
C PHE A 20 6.95 -20.93 -4.21
N VAL A 21 7.73 -19.84 -4.27
CA VAL A 21 7.61 -18.81 -5.31
C VAL A 21 7.74 -19.40 -6.72
N VAL A 22 8.74 -20.26 -6.93
CA VAL A 22 9.01 -20.84 -8.25
C VAL A 22 7.93 -21.80 -8.69
N ARG A 23 7.51 -22.73 -7.82
CA ARG A 23 6.56 -23.80 -8.17
C ARG A 23 5.12 -23.34 -8.30
N THR A 24 4.71 -22.31 -7.57
CA THR A 24 3.33 -21.83 -7.57
C THR A 24 2.93 -21.32 -8.94
N THR A 25 1.82 -21.79 -9.46
CA THR A 25 1.20 -21.39 -10.72
C THR A 25 -0.15 -20.73 -10.46
N PHE A 26 -0.78 -20.19 -11.50
CA PHE A 26 -2.12 -19.61 -11.37
C PHE A 26 -3.16 -20.64 -10.89
N ASP A 27 -3.02 -21.89 -11.32
CA ASP A 27 -3.96 -22.97 -11.00
C ASP A 27 -3.87 -23.43 -9.53
N ASP A 28 -2.79 -23.05 -8.82
CA ASP A 28 -2.65 -23.26 -7.37
C ASP A 28 -3.39 -22.21 -6.54
N LEU A 29 -3.84 -21.10 -7.16
CA LEU A 29 -4.55 -20.02 -6.47
C LEU A 29 -6.04 -20.34 -6.35
N PRO A 30 -6.64 -20.23 -5.15
CA PRO A 30 -8.09 -20.23 -5.04
C PRO A 30 -8.70 -19.11 -5.91
N GLU A 31 -9.81 -19.38 -6.57
CA GLU A 31 -10.50 -18.42 -7.44
C GLU A 31 -10.75 -17.07 -6.74
N ALA A 32 -11.21 -17.10 -5.49
CA ALA A 32 -11.45 -15.89 -4.70
C ALA A 32 -10.17 -15.05 -4.48
N ILE A 33 -9.00 -15.69 -4.40
CA ILE A 33 -7.71 -15.00 -4.27
C ILE A 33 -7.31 -14.39 -5.61
N ALA A 34 -7.48 -15.10 -6.71
CA ALA A 34 -7.18 -14.59 -8.05
C ALA A 34 -8.07 -13.37 -8.39
N GLN A 35 -9.37 -13.45 -8.12
CA GLN A 35 -10.30 -12.33 -8.30
C GLN A 35 -9.96 -11.15 -7.39
N LYS A 36 -9.63 -11.42 -6.12
CA LYS A 36 -9.19 -10.37 -5.19
C LYS A 36 -7.89 -9.71 -5.67
N ALA A 37 -6.95 -10.48 -6.24
CA ALA A 37 -5.72 -9.92 -6.80
C ALA A 37 -5.99 -8.94 -7.95
N VAL A 38 -6.91 -9.26 -8.85
CA VAL A 38 -7.34 -8.35 -9.93
C VAL A 38 -7.83 -7.03 -9.36
N ARG A 39 -8.66 -7.06 -8.32
CA ARG A 39 -9.18 -5.85 -7.65
C ARG A 39 -8.07 -5.01 -7.02
N HIS A 40 -7.10 -5.65 -6.33
CA HIS A 40 -5.98 -4.97 -5.72
C HIS A 40 -4.98 -4.42 -6.75
N ILE A 41 -4.77 -5.11 -7.87
CA ILE A 41 -3.95 -4.62 -8.98
C ILE A 41 -4.60 -3.38 -9.59
N LEU A 42 -5.92 -3.42 -9.86
CA LEU A 42 -6.67 -2.27 -10.37
C LEU A 42 -6.57 -1.08 -9.42
N ASP A 43 -6.78 -1.30 -8.12
CA ASP A 43 -6.69 -0.25 -7.10
C ASP A 43 -5.28 0.37 -7.00
N SER A 44 -4.24 -0.47 -6.95
CA SER A 44 -2.84 -0.02 -6.86
C SER A 44 -2.40 0.74 -8.11
N ILE A 45 -2.79 0.28 -9.30
CA ILE A 45 -2.53 0.98 -10.56
C ILE A 45 -3.28 2.32 -10.60
N GLY A 46 -4.52 2.34 -10.13
CA GLY A 46 -5.30 3.57 -10.00
C GLY A 46 -4.64 4.59 -9.09
N ALA A 47 -4.20 4.17 -7.90
CA ALA A 47 -3.48 5.01 -6.95
C ALA A 47 -2.16 5.53 -7.52
N GLY A 48 -1.38 4.65 -8.19
CA GLY A 48 -0.09 5.02 -8.79
C GLY A 48 -0.23 5.98 -9.97
N THR A 49 -1.24 5.80 -10.82
CA THR A 49 -1.51 6.72 -11.92
C THR A 49 -1.95 8.09 -11.41
N ALA A 50 -2.82 8.15 -10.40
CA ALA A 50 -3.17 9.41 -9.74
C ALA A 50 -1.96 10.08 -9.11
N GLY A 51 -1.07 9.31 -8.47
CA GLY A 51 0.15 9.81 -7.86
C GLY A 51 1.17 10.42 -8.84
N ALA A 52 0.98 10.25 -10.14
CA ALA A 52 1.80 10.91 -11.16
C ALA A 52 1.82 12.45 -11.05
N ILE A 53 0.73 13.04 -10.54
CA ILE A 53 0.59 14.49 -10.35
C ILE A 53 0.95 14.95 -8.93
N ALA A 54 1.39 14.04 -8.06
CA ALA A 54 1.81 14.41 -6.71
C ALA A 54 3.13 15.20 -6.72
N PRO A 55 3.29 16.15 -5.78
CA PRO A 55 4.55 16.91 -5.64
C PRO A 55 5.77 16.02 -5.43
N GLU A 56 5.65 14.98 -4.62
CA GLU A 56 6.70 14.02 -4.30
C GLU A 56 7.19 13.29 -5.57
N THR A 57 6.27 12.85 -6.40
CA THR A 57 6.59 12.18 -7.67
C THR A 57 7.28 13.13 -8.64
N THR A 58 6.85 14.38 -8.67
CA THR A 58 7.46 15.42 -9.52
C THR A 58 8.88 15.74 -9.06
N ILE A 59 9.09 15.95 -7.76
CA ILE A 59 10.42 16.21 -7.19
C ILE A 59 11.36 15.02 -7.48
N LEU A 60 10.90 13.79 -7.23
CA LEU A 60 11.70 12.59 -7.47
C LEU A 60 12.08 12.45 -8.94
N THR A 61 11.13 12.63 -9.86
CA THR A 61 11.38 12.55 -11.31
C THR A 61 12.40 13.61 -11.76
N GLN A 62 12.24 14.85 -11.31
CA GLN A 62 13.18 15.94 -11.59
C GLN A 62 14.59 15.65 -11.03
N THR A 63 14.67 15.07 -9.84
CA THR A 63 15.93 14.67 -9.22
C THR A 63 16.66 13.62 -10.06
N LEU A 64 15.94 12.60 -10.55
CA LEU A 64 16.50 11.56 -11.40
C LEU A 64 16.97 12.13 -12.75
N HIS A 65 16.19 13.04 -13.37
CA HIS A 65 16.62 13.73 -14.58
C HIS A 65 17.90 14.54 -14.36
N ALA A 66 17.98 15.29 -13.26
CA ALA A 66 19.16 16.08 -12.92
C ALA A 66 20.40 15.21 -12.63
N ALA A 67 20.19 13.98 -12.17
CA ALA A 67 21.26 12.97 -11.98
C ALA A 67 21.67 12.26 -13.27
N GLY A 68 21.04 12.55 -14.41
CA GLY A 68 21.32 11.87 -15.70
C GLY A 68 20.58 10.54 -15.88
N GLU A 69 19.63 10.20 -15.01
CA GLU A 69 18.91 8.93 -14.97
C GLU A 69 17.52 8.98 -15.67
N GLY A 70 17.31 10.01 -16.51
CA GLY A 70 16.01 10.35 -17.10
C GLY A 70 15.64 9.57 -18.37
N SER A 71 16.26 8.41 -18.68
CA SER A 71 15.95 7.63 -19.88
C SER A 71 15.88 6.14 -19.63
N GLY A 72 15.07 5.41 -20.43
CA GLY A 72 14.93 3.96 -20.31
C GLY A 72 13.73 3.42 -21.09
N ALA A 73 13.34 2.18 -20.81
CA ALA A 73 12.26 1.47 -21.49
C ALA A 73 10.98 1.39 -20.68
N ALA A 74 11.07 1.44 -19.34
CA ALA A 74 9.93 1.23 -18.45
C ALA A 74 9.09 2.51 -18.28
N PRO A 75 7.76 2.43 -18.41
CA PRO A 75 6.90 3.60 -18.33
C PRO A 75 6.81 4.17 -16.92
N LEU A 76 6.80 5.49 -16.82
CA LEU A 76 6.29 6.21 -15.66
C LEU A 76 4.77 6.39 -15.83
N TRP A 77 4.01 5.89 -14.89
CA TRP A 77 2.55 5.81 -15.02
C TRP A 77 1.92 7.20 -15.11
N GLY A 78 1.15 7.42 -16.19
CA GLY A 78 0.47 8.69 -16.41
C GLY A 78 1.37 9.91 -16.68
N ARG A 79 2.67 9.73 -16.96
CA ARG A 79 3.59 10.85 -17.19
C ARG A 79 4.03 11.02 -18.63
N GLY A 80 3.83 10.01 -19.48
CA GLY A 80 4.33 10.03 -20.87
C GLY A 80 5.85 9.94 -20.97
N GLU A 81 6.51 9.55 -19.90
CA GLU A 81 7.96 9.44 -19.76
C GLU A 81 8.35 7.97 -19.52
N LYS A 82 9.58 7.62 -19.86
CA LYS A 82 10.15 6.30 -19.59
C LYS A 82 11.51 6.43 -18.90
N MET A 83 11.79 5.55 -17.95
CA MET A 83 13.08 5.46 -17.26
C MET A 83 13.61 4.02 -17.28
N THR A 84 14.79 3.79 -16.69
CA THR A 84 15.25 2.42 -16.43
C THR A 84 14.20 1.69 -15.56
N PRO A 85 14.05 0.36 -15.70
CA PRO A 85 13.08 -0.39 -14.88
C PRO A 85 13.22 -0.16 -13.37
N LEU A 86 14.45 0.01 -12.87
CA LEU A 86 14.71 0.31 -11.46
C LEU A 86 14.18 1.68 -11.05
N ASN A 87 14.41 2.70 -11.86
CA ASN A 87 13.92 4.04 -11.57
C ASN A 87 12.40 4.13 -11.77
N ALA A 88 11.83 3.40 -12.73
CA ALA A 88 10.40 3.29 -12.89
C ALA A 88 9.74 2.61 -11.68
N ALA A 89 10.32 1.56 -11.12
CA ALA A 89 9.84 0.94 -9.88
C ALA A 89 9.87 1.93 -8.71
N LEU A 90 10.96 2.70 -8.57
CA LEU A 90 11.11 3.74 -7.55
C LEU A 90 10.03 4.83 -7.70
N VAL A 91 9.88 5.40 -8.89
CA VAL A 91 8.95 6.51 -9.14
C VAL A 91 7.50 6.04 -9.02
N ASN A 92 7.13 4.94 -9.67
CA ASN A 92 5.76 4.42 -9.65
C ASN A 92 5.36 3.92 -8.26
N GLY A 93 6.28 3.32 -7.50
CA GLY A 93 6.03 2.93 -6.11
C GLY A 93 5.82 4.13 -5.18
N THR A 94 6.62 5.19 -5.34
CA THR A 94 6.43 6.46 -4.63
C THR A 94 5.09 7.09 -5.00
N ALA A 95 4.75 7.12 -6.29
CA ALA A 95 3.47 7.62 -6.80
C ALA A 95 2.28 6.82 -6.23
N SER A 96 2.38 5.50 -6.21
CA SER A 96 1.30 4.64 -5.69
C SER A 96 0.94 4.93 -4.23
N HIS A 97 1.92 5.37 -3.43
CA HIS A 97 1.73 5.73 -2.02
C HIS A 97 1.50 7.23 -1.78
N ALA A 98 1.56 8.07 -2.83
CA ALA A 98 1.60 9.52 -2.67
C ALA A 98 0.33 10.12 -2.03
N PHE A 99 -0.83 9.57 -2.30
CA PHE A 99 -2.12 10.12 -1.88
C PHE A 99 -2.86 9.32 -0.81
N GLU A 100 -2.19 8.38 -0.11
CA GLU A 100 -2.84 7.52 0.91
C GLU A 100 -4.08 6.77 0.37
N LEU A 101 -4.10 6.47 -0.94
CA LEU A 101 -5.21 5.81 -1.64
C LEU A 101 -5.01 4.33 -1.85
N ASP A 102 -3.76 3.87 -1.74
CA ASP A 102 -3.34 2.50 -1.93
C ASP A 102 -3.83 1.59 -0.81
N ASP A 103 -3.78 0.29 -1.04
CA ASP A 103 -4.29 -0.72 -0.12
C ASP A 103 -3.53 -0.78 1.22
N THR A 104 -4.10 -1.52 2.18
CA THR A 104 -3.49 -1.69 3.51
C THR A 104 -3.79 -3.07 4.08
N GLY A 105 -3.01 -3.52 5.08
CA GLY A 105 -3.17 -4.80 5.75
C GLY A 105 -2.31 -5.93 5.17
N GLY A 106 -1.51 -5.66 4.14
CA GLY A 106 -0.42 -6.51 3.67
C GLY A 106 0.80 -6.38 4.58
N CYS A 107 1.96 -6.05 4.01
CA CYS A 107 3.09 -5.54 4.81
C CYS A 107 2.90 -4.07 5.23
N ASP A 108 1.74 -3.65 5.38
CA ASP A 108 1.05 -2.38 5.36
C ASP A 108 0.59 -2.06 3.93
N HIS A 109 1.37 -1.39 3.11
CA HIS A 109 1.03 -0.94 1.75
C HIS A 109 1.66 -1.84 0.67
N SER A 110 1.24 -3.12 0.60
CA SER A 110 1.85 -4.09 -0.33
C SER A 110 1.65 -3.73 -1.80
N GLY A 111 0.50 -3.16 -2.16
CA GLY A 111 0.19 -2.78 -3.54
C GLY A 111 1.16 -1.75 -4.10
N ALA A 112 1.49 -0.74 -3.30
CA ALA A 112 2.42 0.32 -3.68
C ALA A 112 3.88 -0.16 -3.87
N VAL A 113 4.20 -1.35 -3.40
CA VAL A 113 5.54 -1.97 -3.51
C VAL A 113 5.57 -3.03 -4.60
N VAL A 114 4.67 -4.00 -4.50
CA VAL A 114 4.69 -5.23 -5.30
C VAL A 114 4.27 -4.97 -6.74
N VAL A 115 3.20 -4.20 -6.96
CA VAL A 115 2.68 -3.96 -8.32
C VAL A 115 3.66 -3.14 -9.16
N PRO A 116 4.24 -2.01 -8.68
CA PRO A 116 5.26 -1.28 -9.43
C PRO A 116 6.50 -2.10 -9.76
N ALA A 117 6.98 -2.92 -8.82
CA ALA A 117 8.12 -3.81 -9.05
C ALA A 117 7.82 -4.87 -10.13
N ALA A 118 6.62 -5.49 -10.06
CA ALA A 118 6.18 -6.48 -11.03
C ALA A 118 6.01 -5.88 -12.44
N VAL A 119 5.38 -4.70 -12.56
CA VAL A 119 5.23 -4.00 -13.85
C VAL A 119 6.60 -3.62 -14.43
N ALA A 120 7.50 -3.08 -13.61
CA ALA A 120 8.85 -2.75 -14.07
C ALA A 120 9.66 -3.99 -14.51
N ALA A 121 9.45 -5.14 -13.85
CA ALA A 121 10.10 -6.41 -14.22
C ALA A 121 9.67 -6.93 -15.61
N LEU A 122 8.48 -6.57 -16.09
CA LEU A 122 7.99 -6.97 -17.43
C LEU A 122 8.94 -6.54 -18.55
N GLU A 123 9.55 -5.37 -18.42
CA GLU A 123 10.53 -4.86 -19.40
C GLU A 123 11.81 -5.70 -19.49
N LEU A 124 12.06 -6.52 -18.48
CA LEU A 124 13.28 -7.32 -18.33
C LEU A 124 13.02 -8.83 -18.46
N ALA A 125 11.76 -9.23 -18.66
CA ALA A 125 11.38 -10.64 -18.77
C ALA A 125 11.89 -11.31 -20.06
N GLY A 126 12.08 -10.53 -21.13
CA GLY A 126 12.56 -11.02 -22.43
C GLY A 126 11.54 -11.89 -23.18
N ARG A 127 10.29 -11.96 -22.70
CA ARG A 127 9.18 -12.72 -23.26
C ARG A 127 7.84 -12.09 -22.88
N PRO A 128 6.74 -12.43 -23.56
CA PRO A 128 5.40 -12.11 -23.07
C PRO A 128 5.14 -12.73 -21.68
N VAL A 129 4.47 -11.97 -20.82
CA VAL A 129 4.00 -12.40 -19.50
C VAL A 129 2.49 -12.29 -19.50
N SER A 130 1.82 -13.44 -19.31
CA SER A 130 0.36 -13.48 -19.27
C SER A 130 -0.20 -12.84 -18.00
N GLY A 131 -1.47 -12.42 -18.06
CA GLY A 131 -2.17 -11.90 -16.90
C GLY A 131 -2.24 -12.91 -15.76
N LYS A 132 -2.42 -14.20 -16.04
CA LYS A 132 -2.37 -15.27 -15.04
C LYS A 132 -1.03 -15.33 -14.32
N GLU A 133 0.07 -15.25 -15.06
CA GLU A 133 1.42 -15.24 -14.48
C GLU A 133 1.67 -13.96 -13.67
N PHE A 134 1.23 -12.83 -14.17
CA PHE A 134 1.33 -11.53 -13.48
C PHE A 134 0.53 -11.53 -12.16
N ILE A 135 -0.72 -12.01 -12.17
CA ILE A 135 -1.56 -12.18 -10.97
C ILE A 135 -0.84 -13.07 -9.96
N THR A 136 -0.29 -14.21 -10.39
CA THR A 136 0.46 -15.13 -9.53
C THR A 136 1.66 -14.44 -8.89
N ALA A 137 2.44 -13.68 -9.66
CA ALA A 137 3.58 -12.94 -9.14
C ALA A 137 3.18 -11.90 -8.09
N VAL A 138 2.09 -11.17 -8.33
CA VAL A 138 1.57 -10.18 -7.37
C VAL A 138 1.08 -10.87 -6.10
N VAL A 139 0.30 -11.95 -6.18
CA VAL A 139 -0.16 -12.71 -5.00
C VAL A 139 1.01 -13.21 -4.18
N LEU A 140 2.03 -13.78 -4.81
CA LEU A 140 3.25 -14.23 -4.13
C LEU A 140 4.00 -13.06 -3.46
N GLY A 141 4.08 -11.92 -4.12
CA GLY A 141 4.68 -10.71 -3.53
C GLY A 141 3.96 -10.26 -2.27
N TYR A 142 2.63 -10.19 -2.28
CA TYR A 142 1.84 -9.87 -1.09
C TYR A 142 2.02 -10.90 0.02
N ASP A 143 2.06 -12.19 -0.34
CA ASP A 143 2.23 -13.28 0.61
C ASP A 143 3.56 -13.17 1.35
N ILE A 144 4.67 -13.03 0.61
CA ILE A 144 6.02 -12.95 1.18
C ILE A 144 6.20 -11.66 2.00
N ALA A 145 5.75 -10.51 1.51
CA ALA A 145 5.86 -9.24 2.24
C ALA A 145 5.10 -9.28 3.57
N ARG A 146 3.90 -9.88 3.59
CA ARG A 146 3.12 -9.99 4.82
C ARG A 146 3.72 -11.01 5.80
N ARG A 147 4.27 -12.12 5.31
CA ARG A 147 4.98 -13.09 6.15
C ARG A 147 6.18 -12.45 6.85
N ALA A 148 6.91 -11.56 6.17
CA ALA A 148 7.99 -10.79 6.77
C ALA A 148 7.50 -9.97 7.97
N LEU A 149 6.36 -9.32 7.85
CA LEU A 149 5.77 -8.54 8.94
C LEU A 149 5.24 -9.43 10.08
N GLU A 150 4.58 -10.55 9.74
CA GLU A 150 4.10 -11.50 10.75
C GLU A 150 5.26 -12.12 11.53
N ALA A 151 6.37 -12.40 10.86
CA ALA A 151 7.57 -12.89 11.49
C ALA A 151 8.24 -11.87 12.42
N CYS A 152 7.95 -10.58 12.28
CA CYS A 152 8.33 -9.53 13.21
C CYS A 152 7.31 -9.30 14.35
N GLY A 153 6.35 -10.19 14.57
CA GLY A 153 5.30 -10.06 15.58
C GLY A 153 4.05 -9.32 15.09
N ALA A 154 3.91 -9.16 13.78
CA ALA A 154 2.85 -8.45 13.08
C ALA A 154 2.95 -6.92 13.16
N TYR A 155 1.82 -6.22 12.88
CA TYR A 155 1.85 -4.76 12.63
C TYR A 155 2.29 -3.97 13.86
N GLU A 156 1.63 -4.19 14.98
CA GLU A 156 1.75 -3.37 16.17
C GLU A 156 3.16 -3.39 16.79
N PRO A 157 3.78 -4.55 17.11
CA PRO A 157 5.13 -4.55 17.66
C PRO A 157 6.17 -3.93 16.74
N HIS A 158 6.07 -4.19 15.43
CA HIS A 158 7.05 -3.72 14.46
C HIS A 158 6.92 -2.22 14.18
N ASN A 159 5.70 -1.74 13.91
CA ASN A 159 5.44 -0.32 13.68
C ASN A 159 5.51 0.48 14.99
N GLY A 160 5.11 -0.09 16.11
CA GLY A 160 5.27 0.51 17.44
C GLY A 160 6.72 0.71 17.86
N ALA A 161 7.65 -0.11 17.34
CA ALA A 161 9.09 0.10 17.49
C ALA A 161 9.63 1.25 16.60
N GLY A 162 8.79 1.87 15.77
CA GLY A 162 9.13 3.00 14.91
C GLY A 162 9.51 2.64 13.48
N PHE A 163 9.38 1.38 13.07
CA PHE A 163 9.65 0.94 11.70
C PHE A 163 8.39 1.02 10.83
N HIS A 164 8.50 1.62 9.66
CA HIS A 164 7.43 1.56 8.66
C HIS A 164 7.53 0.24 7.88
N SER A 165 6.63 -0.69 8.17
CA SER A 165 6.67 -2.05 7.64
C SER A 165 6.61 -2.15 6.10
N THR A 166 6.02 -1.18 5.43
CA THR A 166 6.08 -1.05 3.96
C THR A 166 7.52 -1.01 3.44
N GLY A 167 8.38 -0.23 4.10
CA GLY A 167 9.79 -0.10 3.72
C GLY A 167 10.66 -1.25 4.20
N THR A 168 10.37 -1.83 5.37
CA THR A 168 11.21 -2.89 5.94
C THR A 168 10.86 -4.28 5.44
N CYS A 169 9.57 -4.58 5.22
CA CYS A 169 9.08 -5.90 4.78
C CYS A 169 8.80 -5.96 3.27
N GLY A 170 8.46 -4.82 2.66
CA GLY A 170 8.11 -4.71 1.25
C GLY A 170 9.17 -5.23 0.27
N PRO A 171 10.47 -5.00 0.47
CA PRO A 171 11.51 -5.45 -0.46
C PRO A 171 11.48 -6.96 -0.72
N PHE A 172 11.13 -7.78 0.27
CA PHE A 172 11.00 -9.24 0.11
C PHE A 172 9.86 -9.60 -0.84
N GLY A 173 8.72 -8.91 -0.72
CA GLY A 173 7.59 -9.11 -1.63
C GLY A 173 7.89 -8.67 -3.05
N ALA A 174 8.51 -7.51 -3.23
CA ALA A 174 8.94 -7.02 -4.53
C ALA A 174 9.95 -7.98 -5.19
N ALA A 175 10.90 -8.52 -4.41
CA ALA A 175 11.87 -9.51 -4.88
C ALA A 175 11.20 -10.81 -5.32
N ALA A 176 10.21 -11.30 -4.57
CA ALA A 176 9.45 -12.51 -4.92
C ALA A 176 8.66 -12.32 -6.23
N ALA A 177 7.94 -11.19 -6.35
CA ALA A 177 7.18 -10.88 -7.56
C ALA A 177 8.09 -10.71 -8.78
N ALA A 178 9.18 -9.96 -8.65
CA ALA A 178 10.16 -9.78 -9.71
C ALA A 178 10.82 -11.10 -10.11
N ALA A 179 11.22 -11.95 -9.14
CA ALA A 179 11.79 -13.26 -9.40
C ALA A 179 10.85 -14.14 -10.22
N LYS A 180 9.55 -14.13 -9.90
CA LYS A 180 8.51 -14.85 -10.64
C LYS A 180 8.39 -14.37 -12.09
N ILE A 181 8.25 -13.06 -12.31
CA ILE A 181 8.16 -12.44 -13.65
C ILE A 181 9.41 -12.73 -14.50
N LEU A 182 10.59 -12.65 -13.87
CA LEU A 182 11.88 -12.88 -14.54
C LEU A 182 12.18 -14.37 -14.77
N GLY A 183 11.35 -15.29 -14.26
CA GLY A 183 11.55 -16.73 -14.41
C GLY A 183 12.78 -17.26 -13.68
N LEU A 184 13.15 -16.69 -12.54
CA LEU A 184 14.31 -17.15 -11.77
C LEU A 184 14.10 -18.57 -11.22
N ASN A 185 15.16 -19.37 -11.18
CA ASN A 185 15.12 -20.68 -10.55
C ASN A 185 15.14 -20.56 -8.99
N ALA A 186 14.95 -21.67 -8.28
CA ALA A 186 14.86 -21.67 -6.82
C ALA A 186 16.13 -21.14 -6.13
N LEU A 187 17.31 -21.42 -6.68
CA LEU A 187 18.58 -20.93 -6.14
C LEU A 187 18.70 -19.40 -6.30
N GLN A 188 18.40 -18.90 -7.50
CA GLN A 188 18.38 -17.46 -7.76
C GLN A 188 17.33 -16.73 -6.93
N THR A 189 16.11 -17.30 -6.81
CA THR A 189 15.04 -16.73 -5.99
C THR A 189 15.44 -16.68 -4.52
N ARG A 190 16.11 -17.72 -3.98
CA ARG A 190 16.66 -17.71 -2.63
C ARG A 190 17.67 -16.57 -2.45
N HIS A 191 18.57 -16.39 -3.42
CA HIS A 191 19.53 -15.28 -3.36
C HIS A 191 18.83 -13.93 -3.45
N ALA A 192 17.81 -13.76 -4.29
CA ALA A 192 17.03 -12.53 -4.39
C ALA A 192 16.36 -12.17 -3.05
N LEU A 193 15.72 -13.14 -2.39
CA LEU A 193 15.12 -12.95 -1.06
C LEU A 193 16.17 -12.58 0.00
N GLY A 194 17.33 -13.24 -0.02
CA GLY A 194 18.42 -12.90 0.89
C GLY A 194 18.99 -11.49 0.66
N ILE A 195 19.21 -11.08 -0.60
CA ILE A 195 19.71 -9.76 -0.96
C ILE A 195 18.71 -8.66 -0.58
N ALA A 196 17.40 -8.92 -0.66
CA ALA A 196 16.37 -7.96 -0.34
C ALA A 196 16.46 -7.39 1.08
N SER A 197 17.05 -8.12 2.02
CA SER A 197 17.31 -7.63 3.37
C SER A 197 18.22 -6.38 3.41
N ALA A 198 19.08 -6.19 2.42
CA ALA A 198 19.93 -5.00 2.29
C ALA A 198 19.16 -3.73 1.94
N TYR A 199 17.92 -3.86 1.48
CA TYR A 199 17.03 -2.75 1.11
C TYR A 199 15.93 -2.50 2.13
N SER A 200 15.92 -3.23 3.26
CA SER A 200 14.95 -3.04 4.33
C SER A 200 15.24 -1.76 5.10
N GLY A 201 14.29 -0.81 5.07
CA GLY A 201 14.45 0.46 5.77
C GLY A 201 13.22 1.34 5.65
N GLY A 202 13.02 2.21 6.64
CA GLY A 202 11.90 3.14 6.72
C GLY A 202 11.47 3.37 8.16
N LEU A 203 11.31 4.64 8.54
CA LEU A 203 10.97 5.03 9.91
C LEU A 203 9.72 5.92 9.93
N TRP A 204 8.94 5.79 10.99
CA TRP A 204 7.73 6.58 11.22
C TRP A 204 8.00 8.03 11.68
N ALA A 205 9.26 8.46 11.78
CA ALA A 205 9.60 9.82 12.21
C ALA A 205 8.88 10.92 11.41
N CYS A 206 8.53 10.66 10.16
CA CYS A 206 7.78 11.57 9.28
C CYS A 206 6.39 11.95 9.79
N VAL A 207 5.80 11.20 10.72
CA VAL A 207 4.47 11.51 11.26
C VAL A 207 4.48 12.78 12.13
N HIS A 208 5.64 13.16 12.69
CA HIS A 208 5.76 14.32 13.57
C HIS A 208 5.70 15.67 12.86
N ASP A 209 6.07 15.72 11.57
CA ASP A 209 6.16 16.95 10.79
C ASP A 209 5.51 16.86 9.41
N GLY A 210 4.94 15.70 9.06
CA GLY A 210 4.33 15.48 7.75
C GLY A 210 5.35 15.40 6.62
N ALA A 211 6.60 15.00 6.91
CA ALA A 211 7.65 14.87 5.91
C ALA A 211 7.28 13.85 4.80
N GLN A 212 7.75 14.12 3.58
CA GLN A 212 7.37 13.38 2.38
C GLN A 212 8.02 12.00 2.27
N ASN A 213 9.07 11.72 3.06
CA ASN A 213 9.85 10.49 2.94
C ASN A 213 9.06 9.20 3.18
N LYS A 214 7.91 9.24 3.85
CA LYS A 214 6.99 8.09 3.94
C LYS A 214 6.66 7.53 2.55
N ARG A 215 6.43 8.40 1.57
CA ARG A 215 6.08 8.03 0.19
C ARG A 215 7.23 7.30 -0.50
N LEU A 216 8.46 7.73 -0.23
CA LEU A 216 9.67 7.13 -0.77
C LEU A 216 9.89 5.69 -0.28
N HIS A 217 9.41 5.32 0.92
CA HIS A 217 9.59 3.97 1.46
C HIS A 217 9.02 2.90 0.52
N ALA A 218 7.83 3.13 -0.07
CA ALA A 218 7.22 2.20 -1.01
C ALA A 218 8.03 2.08 -2.32
N GLY A 219 8.43 3.21 -2.90
CA GLY A 219 9.26 3.23 -4.11
C GLY A 219 10.63 2.59 -3.90
N HIS A 220 11.30 2.90 -2.80
CA HIS A 220 12.58 2.30 -2.43
C HIS A 220 12.48 0.78 -2.25
N ALA A 221 11.42 0.31 -1.58
CA ALA A 221 11.17 -1.12 -1.41
C ALA A 221 10.91 -1.83 -2.76
N ALA A 222 10.14 -1.21 -3.66
CA ALA A 222 9.90 -1.73 -5.00
C ALA A 222 11.18 -1.83 -5.82
N GLN A 223 11.98 -0.75 -5.85
CA GLN A 223 13.29 -0.71 -6.52
C GLN A 223 14.25 -1.73 -5.94
N GLY A 224 14.37 -1.80 -4.60
CA GLY A 224 15.29 -2.69 -3.89
C GLY A 224 14.97 -4.17 -4.14
N GLY A 225 13.69 -4.55 -4.14
CA GLY A 225 13.27 -5.91 -4.46
C GLY A 225 13.56 -6.29 -5.91
N LEU A 226 13.27 -5.41 -6.88
CA LEU A 226 13.62 -5.63 -8.29
C LEU A 226 15.14 -5.74 -8.47
N MET A 227 15.93 -4.86 -7.86
CA MET A 227 17.39 -4.92 -7.91
C MET A 227 17.90 -6.25 -7.33
N SER A 228 17.32 -6.72 -6.24
CA SER A 228 17.68 -8.00 -5.62
C SER A 228 17.49 -9.18 -6.57
N ALA A 229 16.38 -9.20 -7.30
CA ALA A 229 16.12 -10.23 -8.32
C ALA A 229 17.09 -10.14 -9.50
N LEU A 230 17.44 -8.93 -9.95
CA LEU A 230 18.40 -8.73 -11.03
C LEU A 230 19.83 -9.14 -10.64
N LEU A 231 20.26 -8.79 -9.45
CA LEU A 231 21.57 -9.21 -8.90
C LEU A 231 21.66 -10.74 -8.80
N ALA A 232 20.63 -11.37 -8.27
CA ALA A 232 20.57 -12.83 -8.16
C ALA A 232 20.57 -13.52 -9.53
N ARG A 233 19.88 -12.95 -10.53
CA ARG A 233 19.90 -13.44 -11.90
C ARG A 233 21.31 -13.45 -12.51
N GLN A 234 22.14 -12.49 -12.13
CA GLN A 234 23.54 -12.38 -12.57
C GLN A 234 24.52 -13.19 -11.69
N GLY A 235 24.02 -13.93 -10.69
CA GLY A 235 24.85 -14.78 -9.84
C GLY A 235 25.37 -14.12 -8.55
N PHE A 236 24.91 -12.91 -8.23
CA PHE A 236 25.21 -12.29 -6.93
C PHE A 236 24.54 -13.10 -5.81
N THR A 237 25.26 -13.38 -4.73
CA THR A 237 24.78 -14.24 -3.66
C THR A 237 24.19 -13.43 -2.51
N GLY A 238 23.01 -13.86 -2.02
CA GLY A 238 22.39 -13.38 -0.79
C GLY A 238 22.53 -14.39 0.34
N PRO A 239 22.47 -13.97 1.62
CA PRO A 239 22.56 -14.85 2.75
C PRO A 239 21.39 -15.84 2.79
N ALA A 240 21.71 -17.13 3.01
CA ALA A 240 20.68 -18.17 3.06
C ALA A 240 19.87 -18.13 4.37
N GLN A 241 20.48 -17.67 5.46
CA GLN A 241 19.90 -17.66 6.80
C GLN A 241 19.24 -16.31 7.17
N THR A 242 18.87 -15.51 6.18
CA THR A 242 18.21 -14.21 6.40
C THR A 242 16.96 -14.31 7.29
N PHE A 243 16.21 -15.40 7.19
CA PHE A 243 14.94 -15.60 7.89
C PHE A 243 15.05 -16.57 9.08
N GLU A 244 16.26 -16.98 9.40
CA GLU A 244 16.54 -17.80 10.57
C GLU A 244 16.79 -16.93 11.81
N GLU A 245 16.58 -17.51 13.00
CA GLU A 245 16.83 -16.84 14.27
C GLU A 245 18.32 -16.91 14.62
N VAL A 246 19.09 -16.15 13.86
CA VAL A 246 20.56 -16.07 14.00
C VAL A 246 20.98 -14.61 14.15
N TRP A 247 22.16 -14.38 14.70
CA TRP A 247 22.73 -13.04 14.76
C TRP A 247 22.83 -12.44 13.34
N GLY A 248 22.25 -11.24 13.15
CA GLY A 248 22.17 -10.59 11.85
C GLY A 248 21.03 -11.11 10.95
N GLY A 249 20.23 -12.06 11.40
CA GLY A 249 18.98 -12.45 10.75
C GLY A 249 17.95 -11.32 10.81
N PHE A 250 17.04 -11.30 9.84
CA PHE A 250 16.06 -10.19 9.70
C PHE A 250 15.22 -10.02 10.97
N ASN A 251 14.55 -11.08 11.42
CA ASN A 251 13.69 -11.03 12.60
C ASN A 251 14.48 -10.69 13.86
N HIS A 252 15.63 -11.35 14.05
CA HIS A 252 16.50 -11.08 15.19
C HIS A 252 16.91 -9.60 15.28
N SER A 253 17.11 -8.94 14.13
CA SER A 253 17.54 -7.54 14.07
C SER A 253 16.39 -6.54 14.20
N TYR A 254 15.25 -6.79 13.51
CA TYR A 254 14.14 -5.85 13.43
C TYR A 254 13.04 -6.08 14.48
N ALA A 255 13.03 -7.23 15.13
CA ALA A 255 12.01 -7.62 16.11
C ALA A 255 12.58 -8.46 17.26
N PRO A 256 13.61 -7.97 17.98
CA PRO A 256 14.34 -8.77 18.96
C PRO A 256 13.49 -9.26 20.15
N THR A 257 12.33 -8.61 20.38
CA THR A 257 11.42 -8.94 21.49
C THR A 257 10.07 -9.53 21.04
N SER A 258 9.77 -9.52 19.74
CA SER A 258 8.48 -9.93 19.16
C SER A 258 8.62 -10.91 17.99
N SER A 259 9.82 -11.45 17.76
CA SER A 259 10.10 -12.38 16.67
C SER A 259 9.21 -13.63 16.71
N ASP A 260 8.61 -13.95 15.56
CA ASP A 260 7.89 -15.21 15.30
C ASP A 260 8.42 -15.83 14.00
N PRO A 261 9.59 -16.46 14.04
CA PRO A 261 10.24 -16.97 12.84
C PRO A 261 9.47 -18.09 12.13
N ASP A 262 8.49 -18.72 12.78
CA ASP A 262 7.65 -19.75 12.17
C ASP A 262 6.58 -19.14 11.25
N ALA A 263 6.24 -17.86 11.42
CA ALA A 263 5.30 -17.16 10.56
C ALA A 263 5.72 -17.15 9.08
N TRP A 264 7.00 -17.24 8.77
CA TRP A 264 7.49 -17.35 7.41
C TRP A 264 6.91 -18.53 6.65
N LEU A 265 6.75 -19.69 7.29
CA LEU A 265 6.29 -20.93 6.64
C LEU A 265 4.90 -21.37 7.10
N ARG A 266 4.31 -20.72 8.11
CA ARG A 266 3.01 -21.09 8.68
C ARG A 266 1.92 -21.07 7.59
N ASP A 267 1.28 -22.23 7.38
CA ASP A 267 0.20 -22.42 6.40
C ASP A 267 0.56 -21.95 4.97
N LEU A 268 1.82 -22.14 4.55
CA LEU A 268 2.32 -21.76 3.24
C LEU A 268 1.51 -22.46 2.12
N GLY A 269 0.98 -21.67 1.18
CA GLY A 269 0.12 -22.16 0.10
C GLY A 269 -1.31 -22.54 0.53
N LYS A 270 -1.69 -22.35 1.80
CA LYS A 270 -3.04 -22.60 2.33
C LYS A 270 -3.71 -21.30 2.77
N ASN A 271 -3.02 -20.50 3.55
CA ASN A 271 -3.51 -19.20 4.03
C ASN A 271 -2.82 -18.07 3.24
N TRP A 272 -3.45 -17.68 2.14
CA TRP A 272 -2.97 -16.62 1.26
C TRP A 272 -3.12 -15.25 1.92
N LYS A 273 -2.01 -14.53 2.09
CA LYS A 273 -1.98 -13.28 2.87
C LYS A 273 -2.73 -12.13 2.20
N LEU A 274 -2.95 -12.17 0.90
CA LEU A 274 -3.80 -11.21 0.20
C LEU A 274 -5.25 -11.23 0.73
N ALA A 275 -5.74 -12.36 1.26
CA ALA A 275 -7.10 -12.47 1.78
C ALA A 275 -7.43 -11.40 2.83
N ARG A 276 -6.46 -10.97 3.62
CA ARG A 276 -6.62 -9.99 4.71
C ARG A 276 -6.45 -8.53 4.29
N VAL A 277 -6.04 -8.26 3.06
CA VAL A 277 -5.74 -6.91 2.59
C VAL A 277 -7.02 -6.14 2.30
N SER A 278 -7.04 -4.86 2.65
CA SER A 278 -8.17 -3.93 2.51
C SER A 278 -7.91 -2.94 1.38
N ILE A 279 -8.96 -2.58 0.64
CA ILE A 279 -8.96 -1.46 -0.32
C ILE A 279 -9.52 -0.23 0.37
N LYS A 280 -8.81 0.88 0.35
CA LYS A 280 -9.24 2.13 0.97
C LYS A 280 -10.28 2.85 0.13
N PRO A 281 -11.49 3.15 0.64
CA PRO A 281 -12.45 4.02 -0.05
C PRO A 281 -12.10 5.52 0.09
N HIS A 282 -11.40 5.91 1.17
CA HIS A 282 -11.04 7.29 1.48
C HIS A 282 -9.56 7.57 1.25
N ALA A 283 -9.23 8.81 0.86
CA ALA A 283 -7.85 9.25 0.58
C ALA A 283 -7.10 9.69 1.85
N SER A 284 -7.10 8.83 2.88
CA SER A 284 -6.55 9.13 4.19
C SER A 284 -5.96 7.89 4.87
N CYS A 285 -5.30 8.07 6.00
CA CYS A 285 -4.82 6.97 6.83
C CYS A 285 -5.97 6.02 7.17
N ARG A 286 -5.72 4.70 7.12
CA ARG A 286 -6.73 3.68 7.44
C ARG A 286 -7.38 3.92 8.81
N SER A 287 -6.64 4.42 9.78
CA SER A 287 -7.14 4.68 11.14
C SER A 287 -8.17 5.82 11.23
N THR A 288 -8.43 6.56 10.14
CA THR A 288 -9.50 7.57 10.08
C THR A 288 -10.84 6.97 9.62
N HIS A 289 -10.81 5.83 8.92
CA HIS A 289 -11.96 5.30 8.18
C HIS A 289 -13.11 4.87 9.08
N SER A 290 -12.82 4.20 10.20
CA SER A 290 -13.88 3.79 11.14
C SER A 290 -14.65 4.96 11.73
N SER A 291 -14.00 6.11 11.92
CA SER A 291 -14.66 7.31 12.41
C SER A 291 -15.56 7.95 11.34
N ILE A 292 -15.15 7.93 10.08
CA ILE A 292 -15.98 8.39 8.94
C ILE A 292 -17.21 7.49 8.84
N ASP A 293 -17.00 6.18 8.68
CA ASP A 293 -18.08 5.20 8.55
C ASP A 293 -19.04 5.21 9.75
N ALA A 294 -18.54 5.49 10.96
CA ALA A 294 -19.36 5.57 12.14
C ALA A 294 -20.37 6.73 12.06
N VAL A 295 -19.91 7.91 11.64
CA VAL A 295 -20.79 9.07 11.46
C VAL A 295 -21.80 8.82 10.35
N ASP A 296 -21.36 8.29 9.20
CA ASP A 296 -22.24 7.95 8.09
C ASP A 296 -23.32 6.93 8.47
N ASN A 297 -22.91 5.88 9.17
CA ASN A 297 -23.83 4.84 9.64
C ASN A 297 -24.88 5.39 10.62
N LEU A 298 -24.49 6.31 11.53
CA LEU A 298 -25.42 6.97 12.42
C LEU A 298 -26.39 7.89 11.66
N MET A 299 -25.88 8.68 10.69
CA MET A 299 -26.71 9.54 9.85
C MET A 299 -27.74 8.72 9.05
N ALA A 300 -27.27 7.63 8.41
CA ALA A 300 -28.15 6.75 7.64
C ALA A 300 -29.20 6.05 8.50
N LYS A 301 -28.81 5.57 9.70
CA LYS A 301 -29.69 4.82 10.59
C LYS A 301 -30.78 5.69 11.24
N TYR A 302 -30.43 6.90 11.65
CA TYR A 302 -31.31 7.77 12.44
C TYR A 302 -31.88 8.96 11.65
N GLY A 303 -31.48 9.15 10.39
CA GLY A 303 -32.05 10.10 9.44
C GLY A 303 -31.74 11.56 9.74
N PHE A 304 -30.69 11.87 10.50
CA PHE A 304 -30.25 13.25 10.74
C PHE A 304 -29.21 13.71 9.70
N LYS A 305 -29.06 15.03 9.58
CA LYS A 305 -28.14 15.65 8.63
C LYS A 305 -26.93 16.27 9.33
N ALA A 306 -25.88 16.55 8.57
CA ALA A 306 -24.62 17.12 9.07
C ALA A 306 -24.82 18.49 9.77
N ASP A 307 -25.77 19.31 9.33
CA ASP A 307 -26.07 20.61 9.91
C ASP A 307 -26.81 20.52 11.25
N GLU A 308 -27.41 19.38 11.58
CA GLU A 308 -28.05 19.11 12.88
C GLU A 308 -27.04 18.69 13.96
N ILE A 309 -25.80 18.34 13.60
CA ILE A 309 -24.77 17.89 14.54
C ILE A 309 -24.26 19.07 15.37
N ALA A 310 -24.33 18.93 16.70
CA ALA A 310 -23.75 19.85 17.68
C ALA A 310 -22.33 19.45 18.06
N GLU A 311 -22.10 18.16 18.36
CA GLU A 311 -20.80 17.63 18.79
C GLU A 311 -20.59 16.20 18.29
N ILE A 312 -19.33 15.84 18.00
CA ILE A 312 -18.89 14.47 17.75
C ILE A 312 -17.76 14.17 18.75
N LEU A 313 -18.00 13.22 19.66
CA LEU A 313 -16.99 12.72 20.57
C LEU A 313 -16.43 11.40 20.06
N ILE A 314 -15.10 11.32 19.93
CA ILE A 314 -14.37 10.15 19.46
C ILE A 314 -13.56 9.59 20.64
N ILE A 315 -13.97 8.43 21.16
CA ILE A 315 -13.27 7.72 22.25
C ILE A 315 -12.31 6.74 21.61
N ILE A 316 -11.01 6.95 21.84
CA ILE A 316 -9.95 6.36 21.02
C ILE A 316 -8.76 5.90 21.88
N ASN A 317 -8.02 4.88 21.41
CA ASN A 317 -6.79 4.45 22.06
C ASN A 317 -5.64 5.47 21.91
N PRO A 318 -4.63 5.45 22.80
CA PRO A 318 -3.52 6.42 22.78
C PRO A 318 -2.67 6.36 21.51
N PHE A 319 -2.48 5.17 20.92
CA PHE A 319 -1.64 4.97 19.73
C PHE A 319 -2.26 5.65 18.50
N VAL A 320 -3.52 5.38 18.21
CA VAL A 320 -4.22 5.98 17.07
C VAL A 320 -4.43 7.47 17.29
N TYR A 321 -4.71 7.93 18.54
CA TYR A 321 -4.78 9.35 18.85
C TYR A 321 -3.45 10.06 18.56
N GLY A 322 -2.33 9.47 18.99
CA GLY A 322 -0.99 10.03 18.71
C GLY A 322 -0.67 10.16 17.22
N MET A 323 -1.19 9.24 16.40
CA MET A 323 -0.98 9.23 14.95
C MET A 323 -1.98 10.11 14.19
N CYS A 324 -3.28 10.10 14.56
CA CYS A 324 -4.36 10.66 13.76
C CYS A 324 -5.25 11.69 14.48
N GLY A 325 -4.95 12.05 15.73
CA GLY A 325 -5.72 13.04 16.52
C GLY A 325 -5.40 14.50 16.18
N GLY A 326 -4.41 14.76 15.33
CA GLY A 326 -3.98 16.11 14.95
C GLY A 326 -5.02 16.87 14.15
N THR A 327 -4.98 18.22 14.25
CA THR A 327 -5.89 19.15 13.55
C THR A 327 -5.23 19.97 12.45
N ALA A 328 -3.94 19.71 12.17
CA ALA A 328 -3.23 20.41 11.11
C ALA A 328 -3.78 20.00 9.74
N ILE A 329 -4.05 21.00 8.91
CA ILE A 329 -4.55 20.83 7.53
C ILE A 329 -3.46 21.06 6.48
N HIS A 330 -2.29 21.50 6.91
CA HIS A 330 -1.11 21.72 6.09
C HIS A 330 0.13 21.07 6.74
N PRO A 331 0.98 20.42 5.93
CA PRO A 331 0.79 20.06 4.51
C PRO A 331 -0.38 19.06 4.32
N MET A 332 -0.71 18.71 3.08
CA MET A 332 -1.80 17.74 2.79
C MET A 332 -1.63 16.42 3.56
N ASN A 333 -0.40 15.95 3.71
CA ASN A 333 -0.08 14.72 4.46
C ASN A 333 -0.59 14.78 5.92
N ALA A 334 -0.54 15.95 6.56
CA ALA A 334 -1.07 16.13 7.91
C ALA A 334 -2.61 16.00 7.93
N ALA A 335 -3.29 16.58 6.94
CA ALA A 335 -4.74 16.43 6.79
C ALA A 335 -5.14 14.96 6.52
N GLN A 336 -4.36 14.23 5.73
CA GLN A 336 -4.61 12.80 5.44
C GLN A 336 -4.39 11.89 6.67
N LEU A 337 -3.65 12.36 7.67
CA LEU A 337 -3.46 11.70 8.96
C LEU A 337 -4.36 12.29 10.07
N SER A 338 -5.36 13.10 9.71
CA SER A 338 -6.26 13.78 10.67
C SER A 338 -7.66 13.17 10.64
N ILE A 339 -8.09 12.53 11.74
CA ILE A 339 -9.48 12.12 11.93
C ILE A 339 -10.41 13.32 11.87
N PRO A 340 -10.15 14.45 12.59
CA PRO A 340 -11.02 15.62 12.52
C PRO A 340 -11.20 16.14 11.10
N TYR A 341 -10.12 16.22 10.32
CA TYR A 341 -10.21 16.67 8.93
C TYR A 341 -11.01 15.67 8.07
N SER A 342 -10.68 14.38 8.16
CA SER A 342 -11.31 13.35 7.31
C SER A 342 -12.83 13.24 7.55
N VAL A 343 -13.26 13.28 8.81
CA VAL A 343 -14.68 13.31 9.17
C VAL A 343 -15.34 14.63 8.71
N ALA A 344 -14.67 15.77 8.91
CA ALA A 344 -15.20 17.06 8.45
C ALA A 344 -15.32 17.13 6.91
N ALA A 345 -14.33 16.60 6.18
CA ALA A 345 -14.35 16.56 4.72
C ALA A 345 -15.52 15.71 4.20
N ASP A 346 -15.79 14.58 4.84
CA ASP A 346 -16.90 13.74 4.49
C ASP A 346 -18.26 14.44 4.74
N LEU A 347 -18.43 15.02 5.91
CA LEU A 347 -19.66 15.77 6.26
C LEU A 347 -19.92 17.00 5.39
N VAL A 348 -18.85 17.71 4.98
CA VAL A 348 -18.99 18.97 4.22
C VAL A 348 -19.11 18.73 2.71
N PHE A 349 -18.40 17.73 2.18
CA PHE A 349 -18.31 17.48 0.73
C PHE A 349 -19.03 16.20 0.29
N GLY A 350 -19.54 15.39 1.23
CA GLY A 350 -20.18 14.10 0.96
C GLY A 350 -19.20 12.98 0.63
N SER A 351 -17.90 13.18 0.82
CA SER A 351 -16.88 12.15 0.71
C SER A 351 -15.52 12.64 1.23
N ALA A 352 -14.73 11.74 1.80
CA ALA A 352 -13.30 11.94 2.06
C ALA A 352 -12.45 11.39 0.89
N SER A 353 -12.86 11.66 -0.35
CA SER A 353 -12.14 11.28 -1.56
C SER A 353 -10.93 12.19 -1.81
N LEU A 354 -10.04 11.83 -2.76
CA LEU A 354 -8.85 12.64 -3.06
C LEU A 354 -9.21 14.09 -3.40
N ALA A 355 -10.30 14.32 -4.13
CA ALA A 355 -10.77 15.66 -4.47
C ALA A 355 -11.09 16.52 -3.25
N SER A 356 -11.40 15.92 -2.11
CA SER A 356 -11.68 16.62 -0.85
C SER A 356 -10.42 17.06 -0.09
N PHE A 357 -9.23 16.66 -0.55
CA PHE A 357 -7.95 17.02 0.06
C PHE A 357 -7.16 18.09 -0.71
N THR A 358 -7.74 18.72 -1.74
CA THR A 358 -7.10 19.87 -2.40
C THR A 358 -6.92 21.03 -1.42
N ARG A 359 -5.97 21.93 -1.69
CA ARG A 359 -5.72 23.10 -0.85
C ARG A 359 -6.99 23.93 -0.65
N GLU A 360 -7.72 24.20 -1.73
CA GLU A 360 -8.98 24.95 -1.68
C GLU A 360 -10.00 24.31 -0.72
N LYS A 361 -10.12 22.97 -0.77
CA LYS A 361 -11.04 22.23 0.11
C LYS A 361 -10.59 22.24 1.55
N ARG A 362 -9.30 22.11 1.81
CA ARG A 362 -8.75 22.16 3.17
C ARG A 362 -8.92 23.54 3.82
N GLU A 363 -8.89 24.60 3.01
CA GLU A 363 -9.05 25.99 3.45
C GLU A 363 -10.52 26.47 3.43
N ASP A 364 -11.49 25.61 3.08
CA ASP A 364 -12.92 25.95 3.14
C ASP A 364 -13.34 26.25 4.59
N PRO A 365 -13.96 27.41 4.88
CA PRO A 365 -14.34 27.79 6.26
C PRO A 365 -15.23 26.76 6.95
N ARG A 366 -16.08 26.04 6.21
CA ARG A 366 -16.96 25.00 6.74
C ARG A 366 -16.18 23.82 7.36
N ILE A 367 -14.96 23.55 6.85
CA ILE A 367 -14.08 22.55 7.43
C ILE A 367 -13.67 22.92 8.86
N ALA A 368 -13.18 24.15 9.06
CA ALA A 368 -12.78 24.61 10.38
C ALA A 368 -13.96 24.62 11.37
N GLU A 369 -15.14 25.04 10.92
CA GLU A 369 -16.38 25.01 11.72
C GLU A 369 -16.79 23.58 12.10
N THR A 370 -16.65 22.63 11.18
CA THR A 370 -17.02 21.22 11.42
C THR A 370 -15.97 20.53 12.31
N MET A 371 -14.68 20.75 12.06
CA MET A 371 -13.60 20.22 12.91
C MET A 371 -13.73 20.71 14.36
N ALA A 372 -14.18 21.95 14.58
CA ALA A 372 -14.40 22.49 15.92
C ALA A 372 -15.45 21.76 16.76
N LYS A 373 -16.34 20.98 16.12
CA LYS A 373 -17.33 20.14 16.80
C LYS A 373 -16.78 18.76 17.21
N ILE A 374 -15.58 18.39 16.75
CA ILE A 374 -14.99 17.08 16.98
C ILE A 374 -14.07 17.13 18.21
N ARG A 375 -14.31 16.26 19.16
CA ARG A 375 -13.53 16.13 20.39
C ARG A 375 -13.03 14.70 20.56
N PHE A 376 -11.97 14.55 21.31
CA PHE A 376 -11.41 13.25 21.66
C PHE A 376 -11.47 12.99 23.17
N GLU A 377 -11.74 11.73 23.49
CA GLU A 377 -11.45 11.14 24.80
C GLU A 377 -10.47 9.99 24.59
N VAL A 378 -9.29 10.07 25.21
CA VAL A 378 -8.26 9.02 25.09
C VAL A 378 -8.48 7.97 26.17
N ASP A 379 -8.97 6.80 25.77
CA ASP A 379 -9.18 5.66 26.68
C ASP A 379 -8.00 4.69 26.65
N LYS A 380 -7.16 4.74 27.69
CA LYS A 380 -5.98 3.88 27.85
C LYS A 380 -6.32 2.38 28.06
N ARG A 381 -7.59 2.03 28.23
CA ARG A 381 -8.03 0.63 28.35
C ARG A 381 -8.27 -0.03 26.99
N GLN A 382 -8.46 0.78 25.94
CA GLN A 382 -8.56 0.27 24.59
C GLN A 382 -7.19 -0.23 24.13
N LYS A 383 -7.18 -1.32 23.38
CA LYS A 383 -5.99 -1.87 22.74
C LYS A 383 -5.65 -1.02 21.51
N ASP A 384 -4.41 -1.10 21.05
CA ASP A 384 -3.93 -0.32 19.91
C ASP A 384 -4.59 -0.68 18.57
N ASP A 385 -5.20 -1.89 18.50
CA ASP A 385 -6.00 -2.37 17.35
C ASP A 385 -7.51 -2.16 17.51
N ASP A 386 -7.98 -1.62 18.66
CA ASP A 386 -9.39 -1.28 18.86
C ASP A 386 -9.77 -0.07 18.00
N GLU A 387 -10.86 -0.22 17.24
CA GLU A 387 -11.45 0.92 16.51
C GLU A 387 -12.17 1.87 17.47
N PRO A 388 -12.22 3.18 17.15
CA PRO A 388 -12.83 4.17 18.03
C PRO A 388 -14.32 3.97 18.22
N ILE A 389 -14.84 4.41 19.38
CA ILE A 389 -16.28 4.61 19.61
C ILE A 389 -16.59 6.05 19.24
N VAL A 390 -17.63 6.25 18.43
CA VAL A 390 -18.08 7.57 18.00
C VAL A 390 -19.45 7.87 18.56
N GLN A 391 -19.57 8.98 19.29
CA GLN A 391 -20.82 9.53 19.80
C GLN A 391 -21.14 10.81 19.06
N VAL A 392 -22.36 10.92 18.56
CA VAL A 392 -22.86 12.13 17.87
C VAL A 392 -24.01 12.71 18.69
N THR A 393 -23.86 13.98 19.11
CA THR A 393 -24.91 14.74 19.81
C THR A 393 -25.49 15.77 18.84
N LEU A 394 -26.81 15.79 18.71
CA LEU A 394 -27.54 16.74 17.88
C LEU A 394 -27.86 18.01 18.62
N LYS A 395 -28.18 19.09 17.88
CA LYS A 395 -28.60 20.39 18.43
C LYS A 395 -29.88 20.34 19.26
N ASP A 396 -30.73 19.32 19.05
CA ASP A 396 -31.96 19.10 19.81
C ASP A 396 -31.76 18.24 21.06
N GLY A 397 -30.52 17.83 21.34
CA GLY A 397 -30.13 17.06 22.52
C GLY A 397 -30.18 15.54 22.34
N ARG A 398 -30.65 15.00 21.21
CA ARG A 398 -30.54 13.58 20.91
C ARG A 398 -29.08 13.19 20.78
N ALA A 399 -28.70 12.00 21.31
CA ALA A 399 -27.35 11.48 21.20
C ALA A 399 -27.37 10.03 20.71
N PHE A 400 -26.42 9.68 19.88
CA PHE A 400 -26.26 8.36 19.28
C PHE A 400 -24.81 7.91 19.36
N GLU A 401 -24.61 6.60 19.48
CA GLU A 401 -23.27 6.02 19.60
C GLU A 401 -23.14 4.80 18.70
N THR A 402 -21.96 4.60 18.14
CA THR A 402 -21.58 3.37 17.44
C THR A 402 -20.08 3.13 17.47
N ARG A 403 -19.68 1.87 17.23
CA ARG A 403 -18.32 1.48 16.89
C ARG A 403 -18.39 0.72 15.56
N VAL A 404 -17.44 0.96 14.65
CA VAL A 404 -17.32 0.25 13.38
C VAL A 404 -16.03 -0.57 13.41
N PRO A 405 -16.09 -1.85 13.88
CA PRO A 405 -14.88 -2.67 14.00
C PRO A 405 -14.25 -3.02 12.67
N MET A 406 -15.05 -3.05 11.60
CA MET A 406 -14.64 -3.40 10.25
C MET A 406 -15.15 -2.35 9.25
N PRO A 407 -14.38 -1.26 9.04
CA PRO A 407 -14.78 -0.20 8.13
C PRO A 407 -14.88 -0.67 6.68
N LEU A 408 -15.55 0.11 5.86
CA LEU A 408 -15.71 -0.14 4.43
C LEU A 408 -14.34 -0.34 3.77
N GLY A 409 -14.26 -1.32 2.90
CA GLY A 409 -13.02 -1.76 2.23
C GLY A 409 -12.24 -2.84 2.98
N SER A 410 -12.61 -3.17 4.23
CA SER A 410 -12.02 -4.31 4.95
C SER A 410 -12.39 -5.66 4.28
N PRO A 411 -11.65 -6.75 4.56
CA PRO A 411 -11.92 -8.05 3.94
C PRO A 411 -13.34 -8.60 4.16
N VAL A 412 -13.95 -8.27 5.31
CA VAL A 412 -15.30 -8.71 5.67
C VAL A 412 -16.39 -7.68 5.35
N ASN A 413 -16.00 -6.47 4.97
CA ASN A 413 -16.88 -5.38 4.53
C ASN A 413 -16.26 -4.73 3.27
N PRO A 414 -16.13 -5.47 2.15
CA PRO A 414 -15.42 -4.98 0.97
C PRO A 414 -16.20 -3.88 0.26
N VAL A 415 -15.47 -2.97 -0.41
CA VAL A 415 -16.10 -2.08 -1.40
C VAL A 415 -16.71 -2.92 -2.53
N THR A 416 -17.82 -2.48 -3.09
CA THR A 416 -18.42 -3.13 -4.26
C THR A 416 -17.55 -2.94 -5.51
N ASP A 417 -17.72 -3.77 -6.53
CA ASP A 417 -17.00 -3.62 -7.81
C ASP A 417 -17.34 -2.28 -8.48
N GLU A 418 -18.59 -1.85 -8.39
CA GLU A 418 -19.04 -0.56 -8.91
C GLU A 418 -18.33 0.60 -8.18
N ALA A 419 -18.26 0.56 -6.85
CA ALA A 419 -17.59 1.58 -6.04
C ALA A 419 -16.07 1.61 -6.32
N LEU A 420 -15.44 0.45 -6.48
CA LEU A 420 -14.03 0.34 -6.82
C LEU A 420 -13.76 0.91 -8.22
N LEU A 421 -14.58 0.57 -9.21
CA LEU A 421 -14.44 1.08 -10.56
C LEU A 421 -14.71 2.60 -10.63
N LYS A 422 -15.68 3.09 -9.85
CA LYS A 422 -15.93 4.54 -9.70
C LYS A 422 -14.72 5.24 -9.11
N LYS A 423 -14.11 4.70 -8.04
CA LYS A 423 -12.85 5.21 -7.46
C LYS A 423 -11.76 5.24 -8.53
N PHE A 424 -11.52 4.12 -9.21
CA PHE A 424 -10.50 4.00 -10.25
C PHE A 424 -10.67 5.07 -11.33
N ARG A 425 -11.86 5.16 -11.94
CA ARG A 425 -12.16 6.15 -12.98
C ARG A 425 -11.97 7.60 -12.50
N SER A 426 -12.38 7.87 -11.27
CA SER A 426 -12.23 9.21 -10.69
C SER A 426 -10.78 9.62 -10.55
N VAL A 427 -9.93 8.73 -10.01
CA VAL A 427 -8.53 9.07 -9.71
C VAL A 427 -7.64 9.00 -10.95
N VAL A 428 -7.83 8.01 -11.83
CA VAL A 428 -7.08 7.88 -13.10
C VAL A 428 -7.47 8.98 -14.08
N GLY A 429 -8.75 9.38 -14.09
CA GLY A 429 -9.27 10.49 -14.92
C GLY A 429 -8.72 11.87 -14.53
N MET A 430 -8.08 12.01 -13.37
CA MET A 430 -7.32 13.23 -13.04
C MET A 430 -6.04 13.37 -13.89
N VAL A 431 -5.61 12.29 -14.53
CA VAL A 431 -4.34 12.21 -15.25
C VAL A 431 -4.54 11.83 -16.71
N LEU A 432 -5.21 10.72 -16.98
CA LEU A 432 -5.37 10.16 -18.32
C LEU A 432 -6.67 10.66 -19.00
N SER A 433 -6.71 10.53 -20.33
CA SER A 433 -7.91 10.82 -21.11
C SER A 433 -9.04 9.82 -20.77
N PRO A 434 -10.32 10.19 -20.95
CA PRO A 434 -11.44 9.27 -20.73
C PRO A 434 -11.31 7.95 -21.50
N ALA A 435 -10.81 7.99 -22.74
CA ALA A 435 -10.59 6.81 -23.58
C ALA A 435 -9.50 5.91 -23.00
N ASP A 436 -8.42 6.48 -22.45
CA ASP A 436 -7.34 5.71 -21.82
C ASP A 436 -7.77 5.13 -20.48
N VAL A 437 -8.58 5.86 -19.71
CA VAL A 437 -9.19 5.37 -18.46
C VAL A 437 -10.05 4.14 -18.72
N ASP A 438 -10.93 4.19 -19.73
CA ASP A 438 -11.80 3.07 -20.06
C ASP A 438 -11.02 1.89 -20.61
N ALA A 439 -10.05 2.12 -21.49
CA ALA A 439 -9.18 1.07 -22.02
C ALA A 439 -8.36 0.38 -20.91
N LEU A 440 -7.80 1.15 -19.98
CA LEU A 440 -7.05 0.60 -18.86
C LEU A 440 -7.94 -0.21 -17.91
N ALA A 441 -9.13 0.31 -17.59
CA ALA A 441 -10.10 -0.38 -16.75
C ALA A 441 -10.52 -1.72 -17.37
N GLU A 442 -10.82 -1.75 -18.68
CA GLU A 442 -11.20 -2.95 -19.40
C GLU A 442 -10.09 -4.02 -19.33
N ARG A 443 -8.83 -3.64 -19.62
CA ARG A 443 -7.70 -4.57 -19.59
C ARG A 443 -7.41 -5.10 -18.18
N LEU A 444 -7.55 -4.28 -17.16
CA LEU A 444 -7.35 -4.71 -15.77
C LEU A 444 -8.48 -5.60 -15.25
N LEU A 445 -9.73 -5.34 -15.63
CA LEU A 445 -10.87 -6.21 -15.27
C LEU A 445 -10.81 -7.56 -15.97
N SER A 446 -10.28 -7.61 -17.20
CA SER A 446 -10.06 -8.85 -17.97
C SER A 446 -8.64 -9.39 -17.85
N LEU A 447 -7.89 -9.04 -16.80
CA LEU A 447 -6.46 -9.33 -16.69
C LEU A 447 -6.13 -10.83 -16.81
N ILE A 448 -7.01 -11.71 -16.37
CA ILE A 448 -6.84 -13.17 -16.49
C ILE A 448 -6.73 -13.62 -17.97
N GLU A 449 -7.36 -12.90 -18.89
CA GLU A 449 -7.40 -13.19 -20.32
C GLU A 449 -6.25 -12.52 -21.10
N VAL A 450 -5.56 -11.56 -20.47
CA VAL A 450 -4.44 -10.82 -21.08
C VAL A 450 -3.29 -11.77 -21.38
N THR A 451 -2.78 -11.71 -22.62
CA THR A 451 -1.69 -12.59 -23.10
C THR A 451 -0.30 -11.97 -22.93
N ASP A 452 -0.19 -10.65 -22.93
CA ASP A 452 1.03 -9.90 -22.66
C ASP A 452 0.71 -8.61 -21.90
N VAL A 453 0.92 -8.64 -20.57
CA VAL A 453 0.63 -7.50 -19.68
C VAL A 453 1.47 -6.28 -20.03
N ARG A 454 2.68 -6.47 -20.55
CA ARG A 454 3.53 -5.36 -21.00
C ARG A 454 2.90 -4.62 -22.18
N ALA A 455 2.48 -5.35 -23.20
CA ALA A 455 1.92 -4.77 -24.41
C ALA A 455 0.50 -4.21 -24.22
N GLU A 456 -0.31 -4.85 -23.35
CA GLU A 456 -1.73 -4.54 -23.22
C GLU A 456 -2.06 -3.61 -22.05
N VAL A 457 -1.22 -3.55 -21.02
CA VAL A 457 -1.45 -2.75 -19.79
C VAL A 457 -0.35 -1.70 -19.62
N ALA A 458 0.94 -2.11 -19.57
CA ALA A 458 2.02 -1.18 -19.27
C ALA A 458 2.17 -0.08 -20.33
N GLU A 459 1.83 -0.36 -21.60
CA GLU A 459 1.84 0.64 -22.67
C GLU A 459 0.78 1.74 -22.45
N ILE A 460 -0.42 1.40 -21.97
CA ILE A 460 -1.45 2.40 -21.65
C ILE A 460 -0.98 3.27 -20.48
N LEU A 461 -0.37 2.67 -19.46
CA LEU A 461 0.18 3.39 -18.31
C LEU A 461 1.26 4.41 -18.70
N GLY A 462 2.01 4.14 -19.76
CA GLY A 462 3.04 5.02 -20.29
C GLY A 462 2.53 6.18 -21.14
N ARG A 463 1.24 6.31 -21.39
CA ARG A 463 0.68 7.39 -22.21
C ARG A 463 0.85 8.77 -21.56
N ALA A 464 0.90 9.79 -22.40
CA ALA A 464 1.03 11.16 -21.94
C ALA A 464 -0.22 11.60 -21.16
N PRO A 465 -0.06 12.39 -20.08
CA PRO A 465 -1.19 12.89 -19.33
C PRO A 465 -2.05 13.82 -20.18
N ALA A 466 -3.37 13.67 -20.08
CA ALA A 466 -4.33 14.61 -20.66
C ALA A 466 -4.39 15.93 -19.87
N HIS A 467 -4.12 15.85 -18.57
CA HIS A 467 -4.06 16.96 -17.64
C HIS A 467 -2.69 17.00 -16.96
N ARG A 468 -2.02 18.15 -17.02
CA ARG A 468 -0.67 18.34 -16.44
C ARG A 468 -0.65 19.18 -15.17
N GLU A 469 -1.80 19.48 -14.61
CA GLU A 469 -1.83 20.22 -13.35
C GLU A 469 -1.27 19.35 -12.23
N VAL A 470 -0.14 19.76 -11.68
CA VAL A 470 0.39 19.20 -10.44
C VAL A 470 -0.67 19.44 -9.36
N PHE A 471 -1.03 18.39 -8.64
CA PHE A 471 -1.94 18.51 -7.51
C PHE A 471 -1.31 19.46 -6.50
N ARG A 472 -1.87 20.66 -6.38
CA ARG A 472 -1.32 21.67 -5.47
C ARG A 472 -1.64 21.25 -4.03
N ALA A 473 -0.61 20.66 -3.39
CA ALA A 473 -0.64 20.24 -1.99
C ALA A 473 -0.69 21.42 -1.02
#